data_688cb15e2d00b1daa79463201cb9bbc6
#
_entry.id   688cb15e2d00b1daa79463201cb9bbc6
#
_cell.length_a   1.000
_cell.length_b   1.000
_cell.length_c   1.000
_cell.angle_alpha   90.00
_cell.angle_beta   90.00
_cell.angle_gamma   90.00
#
_symmetry.space_group_name_H-M   'P 1'
#
loop_
_entity.id
_entity.type
_entity.pdbx_description
1 polymer ?
#
loop_
_entity_poly.entity_id
_entity_poly.type
_entity_poly.pdbx_seq_one_letter_code
_entity_poly.pdbx_strand_id
1 'polypeptide(L)'
;MKCKFSLLLFLCVLSLWGQAQSLNLQELVNKKQFQEVVARADSLTPADSADYATMSAIGQAYEGLLRYKEAYQCFSHCLKMDTNNVDALNAVARNAINFGRIAEAKQCYRKVLGTDSMNFYANYQLARLYYQLGDYGRATEHYHILASIEGENPSILTGLADCHIKRGTGPNTMIALSLYARALELNPENVRVASSLINTLLRMGDGQGALQVCDTALFYNPDNSQIRQSKGMALYMTKDYKQADSVYTGLLADGDSSFLNLKYAGAARYMSSHALDGVELLEKAYEIDSTDVETVMLYGASLGKTYDRKRAYELFDLAETNMQPKKFLVNMLTTFRGDALERDGRWPEAEKLYYAAWKEDPTQLHFLYKISTQYWDVDPGLFQQEEKLQKTISVSYTHLRAHET
;
A
#
# COMPACT_ATOMS: atom_id res chain seq x y z
N MET A 1 16.80 61.43 -42.17
CA MET A 1 16.28 61.32 -40.78
C MET A 1 14.81 60.83 -40.71
N LYS A 2 13.91 61.25 -41.61
CA LYS A 2 12.46 60.86 -41.58
C LYS A 2 12.21 59.34 -41.70
N CYS A 3 13.01 58.60 -42.48
CA CYS A 3 12.79 57.16 -42.70
C CYS A 3 13.11 56.26 -41.45
N LYS A 4 14.11 56.67 -40.62
CA LYS A 4 14.46 55.93 -39.41
C LYS A 4 13.42 56.13 -38.29
N PHE A 5 12.80 57.27 -38.24
CA PHE A 5 11.75 57.60 -37.26
C PHE A 5 10.45 56.83 -37.54
N SER A 6 10.09 56.68 -38.82
CA SER A 6 8.92 55.92 -39.28
C SER A 6 9.08 54.42 -38.98
N LEU A 7 10.30 53.86 -39.12
CA LEU A 7 10.58 52.47 -38.85
C LEU A 7 10.53 52.16 -37.33
N LEU A 8 11.04 53.09 -36.50
CA LEU A 8 10.97 52.98 -35.02
C LEU A 8 9.51 53.06 -34.53
N LEU A 9 8.72 53.98 -35.10
CA LEU A 9 7.29 54.08 -34.74
C LEU A 9 6.50 52.85 -35.15
N PHE A 10 6.79 52.25 -36.30
CA PHE A 10 6.17 51.03 -36.80
C PHE A 10 6.53 49.82 -35.93
N LEU A 11 7.80 49.72 -35.49
CA LEU A 11 8.25 48.70 -34.54
C LEU A 11 7.61 48.85 -33.16
N CYS A 12 7.45 50.09 -32.65
CA CYS A 12 6.73 50.35 -31.40
C CYS A 12 5.24 50.01 -31.47
N VAL A 13 4.57 50.30 -32.60
CA VAL A 13 3.16 49.94 -32.79
C VAL A 13 2.97 48.42 -32.89
N LEU A 14 3.85 47.73 -33.57
CA LEU A 14 3.83 46.25 -33.66
C LEU A 14 4.06 45.59 -32.28
N SER A 15 4.98 46.15 -31.46
CA SER A 15 5.24 45.62 -30.11
C SER A 15 4.05 45.87 -29.16
N LEU A 16 3.39 47.02 -29.25
CA LEU A 16 2.18 47.32 -28.48
C LEU A 16 1.00 46.44 -28.89
N TRP A 17 0.88 46.12 -30.17
CA TRP A 17 -0.19 45.24 -30.70
C TRP A 17 0.01 43.80 -30.21
N GLY A 18 1.24 43.27 -30.31
CA GLY A 18 1.58 41.96 -29.80
C GLY A 18 1.33 41.81 -28.27
N GLN A 19 1.69 42.83 -27.50
CA GLN A 19 1.40 42.87 -26.05
C GLN A 19 -0.12 42.89 -25.76
N ALA A 20 -0.90 43.64 -26.51
CA ALA A 20 -2.36 43.69 -26.33
C ALA A 20 -3.03 42.34 -26.67
N GLN A 21 -2.51 41.61 -27.65
CA GLN A 21 -3.03 40.32 -28.08
C GLN A 21 -2.65 39.20 -27.09
N SER A 22 -1.42 39.21 -26.57
CA SER A 22 -0.97 38.24 -25.52
C SER A 22 -1.71 38.43 -24.20
N LEU A 23 -1.96 39.65 -23.77
CA LEU A 23 -2.78 39.96 -22.60
C LEU A 23 -4.22 39.42 -22.76
N ASN A 24 -4.81 39.51 -23.95
CA ASN A 24 -6.14 39.00 -24.22
C ASN A 24 -6.18 37.46 -24.18
N LEU A 25 -5.16 36.75 -24.71
CA LEU A 25 -5.07 35.29 -24.64
C LEU A 25 -4.86 34.79 -23.23
N GLN A 26 -4.00 35.46 -22.42
CA GLN A 26 -3.78 35.09 -21.04
C GLN A 26 -5.04 35.30 -20.17
N GLU A 27 -5.84 36.31 -20.45
CA GLU A 27 -7.13 36.53 -19.77
C GLU A 27 -8.11 35.38 -20.08
N LEU A 28 -8.17 34.90 -21.31
CA LEU A 28 -8.97 33.74 -21.71
C LEU A 28 -8.47 32.44 -21.02
N VAL A 29 -7.15 32.25 -20.91
CA VAL A 29 -6.55 31.13 -20.16
C VAL A 29 -6.97 31.19 -18.70
N ASN A 30 -6.89 32.36 -18.07
CA ASN A 30 -7.29 32.56 -16.67
C ASN A 30 -8.79 32.28 -16.44
N LYS A 31 -9.63 32.57 -17.43
CA LYS A 31 -11.06 32.20 -17.45
C LYS A 31 -11.34 30.76 -17.82
N LYS A 32 -10.30 29.94 -18.08
CA LYS A 32 -10.39 28.55 -18.55
C LYS A 32 -11.12 28.38 -19.89
N GLN A 33 -11.14 29.41 -20.71
CA GLN A 33 -11.73 29.39 -22.05
C GLN A 33 -10.73 28.84 -23.09
N PHE A 34 -10.19 27.66 -22.82
CA PHE A 34 -9.08 27.06 -23.58
C PHE A 34 -9.39 26.82 -25.05
N GLN A 35 -10.64 26.40 -25.36
CA GLN A 35 -11.05 26.20 -26.76
C GLN A 35 -11.00 27.49 -27.58
N GLU A 36 -11.38 28.62 -26.97
CA GLU A 36 -11.34 29.91 -27.64
C GLU A 36 -9.90 30.40 -27.88
N VAL A 37 -9.00 30.13 -26.91
CA VAL A 37 -7.56 30.41 -27.11
C VAL A 37 -7.00 29.63 -28.29
N VAL A 38 -7.30 28.32 -28.38
CA VAL A 38 -6.83 27.46 -29.47
C VAL A 38 -7.42 27.89 -30.81
N ALA A 39 -8.72 28.22 -30.87
CA ALA A 39 -9.34 28.71 -32.09
C ALA A 39 -8.71 30.05 -32.62
N ARG A 40 -8.32 30.93 -31.68
CA ARG A 40 -7.59 32.16 -32.05
C ARG A 40 -6.14 31.86 -32.45
N ALA A 41 -5.51 30.81 -31.93
CA ALA A 41 -4.18 30.39 -32.33
C ALA A 41 -4.07 30.05 -33.82
N ASP A 42 -5.13 29.46 -34.39
CA ASP A 42 -5.18 29.12 -35.83
C ASP A 42 -5.18 30.35 -36.75
N SER A 43 -5.48 31.54 -36.23
CA SER A 43 -5.50 32.83 -36.96
C SER A 43 -4.25 33.69 -36.73
N LEU A 44 -3.27 33.20 -35.95
CA LEU A 44 -2.06 33.95 -35.63
C LEU A 44 -1.13 34.13 -36.84
N THR A 45 -0.54 35.31 -36.93
CA THR A 45 0.50 35.57 -37.91
C THR A 45 1.85 34.98 -37.49
N PRO A 46 2.83 34.80 -38.42
CA PRO A 46 4.19 34.39 -38.03
C PRO A 46 4.88 35.32 -37.02
N ALA A 47 4.49 36.59 -36.99
CA ALA A 47 5.00 37.56 -36.02
C ALA A 47 4.45 37.30 -34.60
N ASP A 48 3.18 36.93 -34.49
CA ASP A 48 2.53 36.59 -33.22
C ASP A 48 3.10 35.27 -32.63
N SER A 49 3.43 34.32 -33.50
CA SER A 49 4.10 33.07 -33.05
C SER A 49 5.57 33.27 -32.63
N ALA A 50 6.15 34.45 -32.87
CA ALA A 50 7.46 34.84 -32.35
C ALA A 50 7.40 35.48 -30.95
N ASP A 51 6.21 35.65 -30.36
CA ASP A 51 6.04 36.20 -29.02
C ASP A 51 5.92 35.09 -27.97
N TYR A 52 6.79 35.16 -26.93
CA TYR A 52 6.84 34.21 -25.84
C TYR A 52 5.50 34.11 -25.09
N ALA A 53 4.90 35.25 -24.75
CA ALA A 53 3.68 35.28 -23.94
C ALA A 53 2.50 34.65 -24.70
N THR A 54 2.38 34.93 -26.00
CA THR A 54 1.40 34.32 -26.89
C THR A 54 1.56 32.79 -26.95
N MET A 55 2.76 32.33 -27.26
CA MET A 55 3.04 30.89 -27.35
C MET A 55 2.87 30.17 -26.00
N SER A 56 3.21 30.81 -24.88
CA SER A 56 2.98 30.28 -23.53
C SER A 56 1.49 30.14 -23.21
N ALA A 57 0.67 31.17 -23.54
CA ALA A 57 -0.78 31.12 -23.31
C ALA A 57 -1.44 30.00 -24.15
N ILE A 58 -1.04 29.83 -25.41
CA ILE A 58 -1.52 28.73 -26.26
C ILE A 58 -1.12 27.37 -25.68
N GLY A 59 0.13 27.24 -25.25
CA GLY A 59 0.61 26.02 -24.59
C GLY A 59 -0.19 25.67 -23.35
N GLN A 60 -0.50 26.66 -22.51
CA GLN A 60 -1.36 26.49 -21.34
C GLN A 60 -2.78 26.05 -21.69
N ALA A 61 -3.35 26.61 -22.78
CA ALA A 61 -4.66 26.20 -23.24
C ALA A 61 -4.67 24.76 -23.74
N TYR A 62 -3.65 24.30 -24.47
CA TYR A 62 -3.51 22.92 -24.89
C TYR A 62 -3.34 21.99 -23.68
N GLU A 63 -2.59 22.37 -22.63
CA GLU A 63 -2.54 21.63 -21.36
C GLU A 63 -3.93 21.51 -20.73
N GLY A 64 -4.69 22.60 -20.65
CA GLY A 64 -6.04 22.60 -20.11
C GLY A 64 -7.01 21.69 -20.87
N LEU A 65 -6.75 21.48 -22.17
CA LEU A 65 -7.48 20.55 -23.03
C LEU A 65 -6.88 19.13 -23.06
N LEU A 66 -5.88 18.83 -22.21
CA LEU A 66 -5.14 17.56 -22.14
C LEU A 66 -4.42 17.18 -23.45
N ARG A 67 -4.19 18.18 -24.32
CA ARG A 67 -3.46 18.04 -25.60
C ARG A 67 -1.95 18.24 -25.37
N TYR A 68 -1.34 17.32 -24.63
CA TYR A 68 0.03 17.46 -24.12
C TYR A 68 1.11 17.54 -25.20
N LYS A 69 0.87 16.92 -26.37
CA LYS A 69 1.82 16.97 -27.48
C LYS A 69 1.90 18.36 -28.09
N GLU A 70 0.77 18.99 -28.31
CA GLU A 70 0.69 20.33 -28.83
C GLU A 70 1.19 21.37 -27.81
N ALA A 71 0.82 21.19 -26.54
CA ALA A 71 1.36 22.01 -25.44
C ALA A 71 2.90 21.94 -25.38
N TYR A 72 3.45 20.74 -25.50
CA TYR A 72 4.90 20.54 -25.58
C TYR A 72 5.53 21.28 -26.74
N GLN A 73 4.92 21.29 -27.94
CA GLN A 73 5.43 22.01 -29.09
C GLN A 73 5.49 23.52 -28.84
N CYS A 74 4.43 24.09 -28.26
CA CYS A 74 4.38 25.51 -27.90
C CYS A 74 5.47 25.88 -26.89
N PHE A 75 5.57 25.12 -25.78
CA PHE A 75 6.59 25.40 -24.77
C PHE A 75 8.02 25.14 -25.27
N SER A 76 8.21 24.15 -26.15
CA SER A 76 9.50 23.95 -26.81
C SER A 76 9.88 25.13 -27.70
N HIS A 77 8.89 25.79 -28.29
CA HIS A 77 9.12 27.04 -29.04
C HIS A 77 9.51 28.17 -28.10
N CYS A 78 8.79 28.35 -26.98
CA CYS A 78 9.19 29.28 -25.91
C CYS A 78 10.64 29.05 -25.42
N LEU A 79 11.02 27.79 -25.27
CA LEU A 79 12.35 27.41 -24.82
C LEU A 79 13.46 27.71 -25.85
N LYS A 80 13.13 27.80 -27.17
CA LYS A 80 14.07 28.24 -28.18
C LYS A 80 14.33 29.76 -28.13
N MET A 81 13.34 30.53 -27.65
CA MET A 81 13.50 31.98 -27.48
C MET A 81 14.36 32.30 -26.25
N ASP A 82 14.14 31.59 -25.15
CA ASP A 82 14.96 31.66 -23.93
C ASP A 82 15.22 30.25 -23.40
N THR A 83 16.41 29.75 -23.66
CA THR A 83 16.82 28.38 -23.34
C THR A 83 16.95 28.12 -21.86
N ASN A 84 17.03 29.14 -21.02
CA ASN A 84 17.20 29.02 -19.55
C ASN A 84 15.94 29.40 -18.79
N ASN A 85 14.86 29.70 -19.49
CA ASN A 85 13.59 30.06 -18.86
C ASN A 85 13.04 28.88 -18.04
N VAL A 86 12.95 29.08 -16.74
CA VAL A 86 12.55 28.03 -15.77
C VAL A 86 11.10 27.57 -16.01
N ASP A 87 10.19 28.50 -16.33
CA ASP A 87 8.79 28.16 -16.57
C ASP A 87 8.63 27.34 -17.84
N ALA A 88 9.33 27.72 -18.93
CA ALA A 88 9.34 26.94 -20.16
C ALA A 88 9.97 25.56 -19.98
N LEU A 89 11.09 25.44 -19.25
CA LEU A 89 11.72 24.16 -18.90
C LEU A 89 10.76 23.25 -18.12
N ASN A 90 10.10 23.80 -17.11
CA ASN A 90 9.13 23.07 -16.30
C ASN A 90 7.90 22.63 -17.13
N ALA A 91 7.39 23.50 -17.99
CA ALA A 91 6.26 23.20 -18.85
C ALA A 91 6.60 22.12 -19.89
N VAL A 92 7.76 22.24 -20.56
CA VAL A 92 8.27 21.21 -21.48
C VAL A 92 8.40 19.87 -20.77
N ALA A 93 9.02 19.85 -19.58
CA ALA A 93 9.22 18.63 -18.81
C ALA A 93 7.91 17.97 -18.41
N ARG A 94 6.95 18.74 -17.87
CA ARG A 94 5.64 18.25 -17.45
C ARG A 94 4.87 17.63 -18.64
N ASN A 95 4.84 18.30 -19.77
CA ASN A 95 4.17 17.80 -20.95
C ASN A 95 4.90 16.58 -21.55
N ALA A 96 6.23 16.57 -21.57
CA ALA A 96 7.03 15.45 -22.04
C ALA A 96 6.74 14.15 -21.25
N ILE A 97 6.53 14.23 -19.94
CA ILE A 97 6.14 13.08 -19.10
C ILE A 97 4.82 12.48 -19.60
N ASN A 98 3.81 13.30 -19.88
CA ASN A 98 2.47 12.86 -20.24
C ASN A 98 2.39 12.09 -21.56
N PHE A 99 3.36 12.26 -22.45
CA PHE A 99 3.43 11.46 -23.68
C PHE A 99 4.72 10.62 -23.80
N GLY A 100 5.36 10.32 -22.67
CA GLY A 100 6.38 9.27 -22.57
C GLY A 100 7.82 9.71 -22.83
N ARG A 101 8.13 11.02 -23.02
CA ARG A 101 9.50 11.52 -23.20
C ARG A 101 10.22 11.75 -21.88
N ILE A 102 10.34 10.70 -21.09
CA ILE A 102 10.88 10.74 -19.72
C ILE A 102 12.33 11.25 -19.66
N ALA A 103 13.17 10.86 -20.60
CA ALA A 103 14.57 11.28 -20.64
C ALA A 103 14.71 12.80 -20.80
N GLU A 104 13.90 13.38 -21.67
CA GLU A 104 13.87 14.82 -21.94
C GLU A 104 13.33 15.61 -20.73
N ALA A 105 12.26 15.11 -20.10
CA ALA A 105 11.72 15.71 -18.88
C ALA A 105 12.80 15.78 -17.78
N LYS A 106 13.53 14.68 -17.56
CA LYS A 106 14.65 14.65 -16.60
C LYS A 106 15.73 15.66 -16.96
N GLN A 107 16.05 15.83 -18.24
CA GLN A 107 17.05 16.79 -18.68
C GLN A 107 16.60 18.23 -18.41
N CYS A 108 15.35 18.57 -18.67
CA CYS A 108 14.81 19.90 -18.39
C CYS A 108 14.84 20.22 -16.90
N TYR A 109 14.36 19.32 -16.03
CA TYR A 109 14.43 19.54 -14.58
C TYR A 109 15.87 19.64 -14.06
N ARG A 110 16.79 18.81 -14.57
CA ARG A 110 18.23 18.93 -14.21
C ARG A 110 18.81 20.26 -14.66
N LYS A 111 18.38 20.81 -15.78
CA LYS A 111 18.83 22.12 -16.22
C LYS A 111 18.34 23.23 -15.27
N VAL A 112 17.09 23.13 -14.78
CA VAL A 112 16.59 24.03 -13.73
C VAL A 112 17.44 23.91 -12.46
N LEU A 113 17.73 22.69 -12.02
CA LEU A 113 18.57 22.45 -10.82
C LEU A 113 20.04 22.86 -11.01
N GLY A 114 20.53 22.94 -12.24
CA GLY A 114 21.85 23.48 -12.55
C GLY A 114 21.95 24.98 -12.30
N THR A 115 20.83 25.70 -12.35
CA THR A 115 20.74 27.14 -12.03
C THR A 115 20.38 27.36 -10.55
N ASP A 116 19.45 26.58 -10.04
CA ASP A 116 18.97 26.64 -8.66
C ASP A 116 18.77 25.20 -8.13
N SER A 117 19.79 24.69 -7.44
CA SER A 117 19.80 23.32 -6.89
C SER A 117 18.72 23.08 -5.83
N MET A 118 18.22 24.13 -5.19
CA MET A 118 17.16 24.09 -4.19
C MET A 118 15.76 24.34 -4.77
N ASN A 119 15.63 24.43 -6.10
CA ASN A 119 14.34 24.66 -6.73
C ASN A 119 13.34 23.59 -6.32
N PHE A 120 12.33 24.02 -5.55
CA PHE A 120 11.36 23.13 -4.93
C PHE A 120 10.61 22.31 -6.00
N TYR A 121 10.08 22.99 -7.04
CA TYR A 121 9.27 22.33 -8.04
C TYR A 121 10.05 21.26 -8.83
N ALA A 122 11.26 21.58 -9.28
CA ALA A 122 12.08 20.63 -10.04
C ALA A 122 12.50 19.43 -9.20
N ASN A 123 12.88 19.65 -7.95
CA ASN A 123 13.19 18.56 -7.00
C ASN A 123 11.97 17.68 -6.76
N TYR A 124 10.79 18.28 -6.55
CA TYR A 124 9.56 17.54 -6.30
C TYR A 124 9.15 16.66 -7.50
N GLN A 125 9.23 17.21 -8.70
CA GLN A 125 8.91 16.46 -9.91
C GLN A 125 9.91 15.34 -10.17
N LEU A 126 11.20 15.56 -9.95
CA LEU A 126 12.22 14.53 -10.09
C LEU A 126 12.06 13.43 -9.03
N ALA A 127 11.77 13.79 -7.78
CA ALA A 127 11.51 12.82 -6.71
C ALA A 127 10.36 11.87 -7.12
N ARG A 128 9.23 12.44 -7.55
CA ARG A 128 8.07 11.66 -8.01
C ARG A 128 8.39 10.81 -9.23
N LEU A 129 9.10 11.37 -10.19
CA LEU A 129 9.46 10.67 -11.43
C LEU A 129 10.41 9.50 -11.15
N TYR A 130 11.45 9.69 -10.32
CA TYR A 130 12.33 8.60 -9.92
C TYR A 130 11.59 7.53 -9.11
N TYR A 131 10.66 7.92 -8.23
CA TYR A 131 9.81 6.97 -7.51
C TYR A 131 8.98 6.10 -8.46
N GLN A 132 8.33 6.71 -9.47
CA GLN A 132 7.55 6.00 -10.48
C GLN A 132 8.40 5.05 -11.34
N LEU A 133 9.65 5.41 -11.59
CA LEU A 133 10.61 4.59 -12.34
C LEU A 133 11.26 3.48 -11.48
N GLY A 134 10.95 3.39 -10.17
CA GLY A 134 11.54 2.43 -9.27
C GLY A 134 12.95 2.79 -8.76
N ASP A 135 13.47 3.97 -9.12
CA ASP A 135 14.77 4.48 -8.63
C ASP A 135 14.56 5.19 -7.28
N TYR A 136 14.27 4.39 -6.27
CA TYR A 136 13.96 4.90 -4.92
C TYR A 136 15.16 5.57 -4.24
N GLY A 137 16.39 5.26 -4.67
CA GLY A 137 17.60 5.92 -4.20
C GLY A 137 17.61 7.39 -4.57
N ARG A 138 17.54 7.69 -5.88
CA ARG A 138 17.50 9.08 -6.37
C ARG A 138 16.24 9.82 -5.92
N ALA A 139 15.09 9.13 -5.86
CA ALA A 139 13.88 9.73 -5.29
C ALA A 139 14.11 10.21 -3.85
N THR A 140 14.76 9.39 -3.02
CA THR A 140 15.13 9.73 -1.63
C THR A 140 16.03 10.96 -1.56
N GLU A 141 17.04 11.05 -2.42
CA GLU A 141 17.96 12.22 -2.47
C GLU A 141 17.19 13.53 -2.71
N HIS A 142 16.30 13.55 -3.72
CA HIS A 142 15.48 14.73 -4.00
C HIS A 142 14.49 15.04 -2.88
N TYR A 143 13.86 14.02 -2.25
CA TYR A 143 13.00 14.25 -1.09
C TYR A 143 13.77 14.79 0.12
N HIS A 144 15.03 14.41 0.34
CA HIS A 144 15.87 15.02 1.38
C HIS A 144 16.15 16.49 1.12
N ILE A 145 16.41 16.88 -0.14
CA ILE A 145 16.53 18.30 -0.50
C ILE A 145 15.23 19.03 -0.18
N LEU A 146 14.09 18.49 -0.56
CA LEU A 146 12.77 19.08 -0.25
C LEU A 146 12.53 19.20 1.26
N ALA A 147 12.90 18.18 2.04
CA ALA A 147 12.77 18.20 3.49
C ALA A 147 13.73 19.24 4.14
N SER A 148 14.85 19.59 3.50
CA SER A 148 15.69 20.69 3.97
C SER A 148 15.10 22.07 3.71
N ILE A 149 14.17 22.18 2.74
CA ILE A 149 13.45 23.42 2.41
C ILE A 149 12.18 23.53 3.27
N GLU A 150 11.37 22.46 3.31
CA GLU A 150 10.09 22.40 4.02
C GLU A 150 9.98 21.09 4.82
N GLY A 151 10.71 20.98 5.93
CA GLY A 151 10.80 19.76 6.74
C GLY A 151 9.48 19.30 7.36
N GLU A 152 8.55 20.21 7.60
CA GLU A 152 7.23 19.95 8.19
C GLU A 152 6.11 19.80 7.14
N ASN A 153 6.46 19.50 5.89
CA ASN A 153 5.46 19.28 4.85
C ASN A 153 5.02 17.79 4.81
N PRO A 154 3.73 17.46 5.13
CA PRO A 154 3.25 16.09 5.18
C PRO A 154 3.44 15.32 3.87
N SER A 155 3.33 16.00 2.72
CA SER A 155 3.49 15.35 1.41
C SER A 155 4.93 14.93 1.15
N ILE A 156 5.90 15.73 1.59
CA ILE A 156 7.33 15.42 1.48
C ILE A 156 7.67 14.25 2.40
N LEU A 157 7.26 14.33 3.68
CA LEU A 157 7.47 13.26 4.66
C LEU A 157 6.88 11.93 4.18
N THR A 158 5.66 11.98 3.63
CA THR A 158 5.01 10.78 3.07
C THR A 158 5.78 10.23 1.87
N GLY A 159 6.20 11.08 0.93
CA GLY A 159 6.98 10.64 -0.24
C GLY A 159 8.33 10.03 0.14
N LEU A 160 8.99 10.59 1.15
CA LEU A 160 10.24 10.05 1.70
C LEU A 160 9.99 8.68 2.38
N ALA A 161 8.94 8.56 3.18
CA ALA A 161 8.53 7.30 3.81
C ALA A 161 8.22 6.22 2.76
N ASP A 162 7.45 6.56 1.72
CA ASP A 162 7.14 5.66 0.60
C ASP A 162 8.42 5.12 -0.06
N CYS A 163 9.42 5.98 -0.27
CA CYS A 163 10.72 5.57 -0.81
C CYS A 163 11.45 4.58 0.12
N HIS A 164 11.46 4.83 1.42
CA HIS A 164 12.07 3.92 2.40
C HIS A 164 11.35 2.57 2.45
N ILE A 165 10.01 2.53 2.41
CA ILE A 165 9.24 1.27 2.34
C ILE A 165 9.62 0.47 1.10
N LYS A 166 9.74 1.12 -0.06
CA LYS A 166 10.11 0.44 -1.32
C LYS A 166 11.54 -0.10 -1.33
N ARG A 167 12.45 0.49 -0.55
CA ARG A 167 13.82 0.00 -0.38
C ARG A 167 13.90 -1.24 0.52
N GLY A 168 12.88 -1.54 1.32
CA GLY A 168 12.59 -2.86 1.87
C GLY A 168 13.54 -3.43 2.93
N THR A 169 14.42 -2.65 3.55
CA THR A 169 15.28 -3.12 4.66
C THR A 169 14.66 -2.77 6.02
N GLY A 170 14.96 -3.53 7.08
CA GLY A 170 14.44 -3.28 8.43
C GLY A 170 14.68 -1.83 8.90
N PRO A 171 15.91 -1.27 8.82
CA PRO A 171 16.17 0.12 9.16
C PRO A 171 15.34 1.12 8.34
N ASN A 172 15.16 0.89 7.03
CA ASN A 172 14.32 1.74 6.20
C ASN A 172 12.85 1.71 6.63
N THR A 173 12.34 0.55 7.04
CA THR A 173 10.97 0.43 7.54
C THR A 173 10.76 1.26 8.82
N MET A 174 11.73 1.25 9.74
CA MET A 174 11.67 2.07 10.97
C MET A 174 11.68 3.57 10.67
N ILE A 175 12.52 4.01 9.73
CA ILE A 175 12.53 5.40 9.26
C ILE A 175 11.18 5.77 8.65
N ALA A 176 10.62 4.90 7.81
CA ALA A 176 9.32 5.16 7.19
C ALA A 176 8.19 5.29 8.23
N LEU A 177 8.18 4.45 9.27
CA LEU A 177 7.20 4.55 10.36
C LEU A 177 7.26 5.90 11.05
N SER A 178 8.45 6.39 11.41
CA SER A 178 8.61 7.70 12.05
C SER A 178 8.16 8.85 11.14
N LEU A 179 8.44 8.76 9.84
CA LEU A 179 8.04 9.77 8.86
C LEU A 179 6.52 9.78 8.63
N TYR A 180 5.88 8.61 8.52
CA TYR A 180 4.42 8.53 8.43
C TYR A 180 3.74 9.03 9.70
N ALA A 181 4.25 8.66 10.88
CA ALA A 181 3.73 9.14 12.15
C ALA A 181 3.79 10.66 12.21
N ARG A 182 4.93 11.26 11.86
CA ARG A 182 5.08 12.70 11.81
C ARG A 182 4.15 13.37 10.78
N ALA A 183 4.01 12.79 9.60
CA ALA A 183 3.09 13.29 8.58
C ALA A 183 1.62 13.24 9.05
N LEU A 184 1.26 12.22 9.83
CA LEU A 184 -0.08 12.07 10.39
C LEU A 184 -0.33 13.03 11.56
N GLU A 185 0.67 13.31 12.40
CA GLU A 185 0.59 14.36 13.43
C GLU A 185 0.30 15.75 12.82
N LEU A 186 0.92 16.05 11.68
CA LEU A 186 0.71 17.32 10.97
C LEU A 186 -0.63 17.39 10.23
N ASN A 187 -1.16 16.25 9.80
CA ASN A 187 -2.45 16.14 9.14
C ASN A 187 -3.18 14.85 9.55
N PRO A 188 -3.87 14.85 10.72
CA PRO A 188 -4.50 13.66 11.29
C PRO A 188 -5.66 13.10 10.45
N GLU A 189 -6.27 13.90 9.58
CA GLU A 189 -7.38 13.49 8.72
C GLU A 189 -6.92 12.74 7.45
N ASN A 190 -5.62 12.66 7.21
CA ASN A 190 -5.09 12.09 5.98
C ASN A 190 -5.19 10.55 5.96
N VAL A 191 -6.30 10.05 5.42
CA VAL A 191 -6.60 8.61 5.28
C VAL A 191 -5.48 7.85 4.56
N ARG A 192 -4.86 8.44 3.53
CA ARG A 192 -3.77 7.77 2.78
C ARG A 192 -2.55 7.53 3.66
N VAL A 193 -2.13 8.52 4.44
CA VAL A 193 -0.99 8.41 5.36
C VAL A 193 -1.30 7.42 6.48
N ALA A 194 -2.49 7.52 7.09
CA ALA A 194 -2.96 6.58 8.10
C ALA A 194 -2.94 5.14 7.57
N SER A 195 -3.51 4.89 6.38
CA SER A 195 -3.51 3.56 5.76
C SER A 195 -2.09 3.04 5.50
N SER A 196 -1.16 3.90 5.05
CA SER A 196 0.24 3.51 4.82
C SER A 196 0.94 3.11 6.11
N LEU A 197 0.72 3.87 7.18
CA LEU A 197 1.26 3.59 8.52
C LEU A 197 0.69 2.28 9.08
N ILE A 198 -0.65 2.13 9.07
CA ILE A 198 -1.36 0.93 9.53
C ILE A 198 -0.85 -0.32 8.79
N ASN A 199 -0.83 -0.28 7.45
CA ASN A 199 -0.37 -1.41 6.65
C ASN A 199 1.09 -1.78 6.93
N THR A 200 1.93 -0.79 7.24
CA THR A 200 3.34 -1.04 7.59
C THR A 200 3.44 -1.72 8.96
N LEU A 201 2.68 -1.26 9.96
CA LEU A 201 2.61 -1.86 11.30
C LEU A 201 2.08 -3.29 11.26
N LEU A 202 0.98 -3.54 10.52
CA LEU A 202 0.42 -4.88 10.33
C LEU A 202 1.43 -5.84 9.70
N ARG A 203 2.17 -5.41 8.67
CA ARG A 203 3.22 -6.24 8.04
C ARG A 203 4.38 -6.55 8.98
N MET A 204 4.67 -5.69 9.95
CA MET A 204 5.67 -5.93 10.99
C MET A 204 5.16 -6.79 12.14
N GLY A 205 3.87 -7.12 12.16
CA GLY A 205 3.25 -7.87 13.26
C GLY A 205 2.84 -6.99 14.44
N ASP A 206 2.97 -5.68 14.34
CA ASP A 206 2.55 -4.75 15.39
C ASP A 206 1.05 -4.45 15.28
N GLY A 207 0.23 -5.42 15.70
CA GLY A 207 -1.22 -5.26 15.74
C GLY A 207 -1.68 -4.18 16.73
N GLN A 208 -0.96 -4.00 17.83
CA GLN A 208 -1.33 -3.00 18.84
C GLN A 208 -1.08 -1.58 18.36
N GLY A 209 0.07 -1.32 17.74
CA GLY A 209 0.37 -0.04 17.12
C GLY A 209 -0.59 0.26 15.97
N ALA A 210 -0.91 -0.75 15.14
CA ALA A 210 -1.89 -0.58 14.07
C ALA A 210 -3.28 -0.21 14.61
N LEU A 211 -3.72 -0.82 15.71
CA LEU A 211 -5.01 -0.55 16.36
C LEU A 211 -5.10 0.91 16.84
N GLN A 212 -4.06 1.42 17.49
CA GLN A 212 -4.02 2.82 17.93
C GLN A 212 -4.16 3.81 16.76
N VAL A 213 -3.46 3.55 15.67
CA VAL A 213 -3.55 4.40 14.46
C VAL A 213 -4.94 4.28 13.82
N CYS A 214 -5.54 3.07 13.77
CA CYS A 214 -6.90 2.89 13.29
C CYS A 214 -7.91 3.69 14.11
N ASP A 215 -7.82 3.65 15.43
CA ASP A 215 -8.74 4.38 16.32
C ASP A 215 -8.65 5.89 16.10
N THR A 216 -7.43 6.41 15.99
CA THR A 216 -7.20 7.83 15.67
C THR A 216 -7.76 8.20 14.29
N ALA A 217 -7.50 7.39 13.28
CA ALA A 217 -7.96 7.68 11.92
C ALA A 217 -9.49 7.59 11.79
N LEU A 218 -10.13 6.66 12.50
CA LEU A 218 -11.58 6.51 12.53
C LEU A 218 -12.27 7.60 13.36
N PHE A 219 -11.58 8.24 14.30
CA PHE A 219 -12.11 9.42 14.96
C PHE A 219 -12.40 10.56 13.98
N TYR A 220 -11.51 10.77 12.99
CA TYR A 220 -11.67 11.78 11.94
C TYR A 220 -12.52 11.29 10.75
N ASN A 221 -12.49 9.99 10.46
CA ASN A 221 -13.16 9.39 9.29
C ASN A 221 -13.92 8.12 9.71
N PRO A 222 -15.02 8.23 10.47
CA PRO A 222 -15.67 7.08 11.13
C PRO A 222 -16.21 6.03 10.16
N ASP A 223 -16.63 6.44 8.97
CA ASP A 223 -17.25 5.56 7.97
C ASP A 223 -16.24 4.98 6.96
N ASN A 224 -14.93 5.19 7.19
CA ASN A 224 -13.92 4.68 6.26
C ASN A 224 -13.80 3.16 6.35
N SER A 225 -14.37 2.45 5.36
CA SER A 225 -14.42 0.98 5.32
C SER A 225 -13.03 0.34 5.30
N GLN A 226 -12.06 0.94 4.58
CA GLN A 226 -10.69 0.42 4.49
C GLN A 226 -9.98 0.46 5.85
N ILE A 227 -10.14 1.55 6.62
CA ILE A 227 -9.55 1.65 7.96
C ILE A 227 -10.27 0.73 8.93
N ARG A 228 -11.62 0.61 8.84
CA ARG A 228 -12.40 -0.36 9.63
C ARG A 228 -11.94 -1.80 9.35
N GLN A 229 -11.70 -2.16 8.10
CA GLN A 229 -11.15 -3.46 7.73
C GLN A 229 -9.76 -3.70 8.34
N SER A 230 -8.88 -2.69 8.26
CA SER A 230 -7.56 -2.75 8.89
C SER A 230 -7.62 -2.86 10.41
N LYS A 231 -8.60 -2.19 11.07
CA LYS A 231 -8.88 -2.35 12.50
C LYS A 231 -9.29 -3.77 12.84
N GLY A 232 -10.16 -4.38 12.04
CA GLY A 232 -10.53 -5.78 12.20
C GLY A 232 -9.33 -6.72 12.13
N MET A 233 -8.40 -6.47 11.18
CA MET A 233 -7.14 -7.22 11.07
C MET A 233 -6.24 -7.01 12.29
N ALA A 234 -6.08 -5.79 12.77
CA ALA A 234 -5.29 -5.49 13.96
C ALA A 234 -5.85 -6.20 15.21
N LEU A 235 -7.18 -6.19 15.38
CA LEU A 235 -7.87 -6.92 16.45
C LEU A 235 -7.66 -8.45 16.33
N TYR A 236 -7.72 -8.97 15.10
CA TYR A 236 -7.45 -10.39 14.86
C TYR A 236 -6.00 -10.78 15.25
N MET A 237 -5.03 -9.93 14.87
CA MET A 237 -3.61 -10.14 15.23
C MET A 237 -3.34 -10.03 16.74
N THR A 238 -4.04 -9.14 17.44
CA THR A 238 -3.96 -9.00 18.91
C THR A 238 -4.80 -10.04 19.65
N LYS A 239 -5.43 -10.97 18.92
CA LYS A 239 -6.29 -12.05 19.41
C LYS A 239 -7.59 -11.58 20.08
N ASP A 240 -8.00 -10.34 19.88
CA ASP A 240 -9.34 -9.90 20.27
C ASP A 240 -10.36 -10.29 19.20
N TYR A 241 -10.57 -11.60 19.07
CA TYR A 241 -11.43 -12.17 18.03
C TYR A 241 -12.88 -11.73 18.14
N LYS A 242 -13.35 -11.43 19.36
CA LYS A 242 -14.72 -10.98 19.58
C LYS A 242 -14.95 -9.59 18.99
N GLN A 243 -14.04 -8.67 19.23
CA GLN A 243 -14.13 -7.34 18.64
C GLN A 243 -13.85 -7.39 17.12
N ALA A 244 -12.92 -8.23 16.66
CA ALA A 244 -12.67 -8.45 15.23
C ALA A 244 -13.94 -8.91 14.50
N ASP A 245 -14.66 -9.92 15.03
CA ASP A 245 -15.96 -10.37 14.47
C ASP A 245 -16.99 -9.24 14.40
N SER A 246 -17.09 -8.44 15.48
CA SER A 246 -18.00 -7.28 15.49
C SER A 246 -17.71 -6.28 14.36
N VAL A 247 -16.43 -5.96 14.14
CA VAL A 247 -16.00 -5.03 13.08
C VAL A 247 -16.32 -5.59 11.70
N TYR A 248 -15.97 -6.85 11.44
CA TYR A 248 -16.23 -7.48 10.14
C TYR A 248 -17.73 -7.71 9.90
N THR A 249 -18.49 -8.08 10.93
CA THR A 249 -19.96 -8.18 10.84
C THR A 249 -20.59 -6.84 10.48
N GLY A 250 -20.08 -5.72 11.02
CA GLY A 250 -20.50 -4.38 10.63
C GLY A 250 -20.21 -4.09 9.15
N LEU A 251 -19.01 -4.41 8.67
CA LEU A 251 -18.65 -4.23 7.26
C LEU A 251 -19.52 -5.06 6.32
N LEU A 252 -19.82 -6.30 6.69
CA LEU A 252 -20.73 -7.17 5.94
C LEU A 252 -22.16 -6.62 5.91
N ALA A 253 -22.64 -6.05 7.02
CA ALA A 253 -23.95 -5.42 7.10
C ALA A 253 -24.04 -4.15 6.23
N ASP A 254 -22.94 -3.43 6.07
CA ASP A 254 -22.82 -2.27 5.16
C ASP A 254 -22.72 -2.71 3.68
N GLY A 255 -22.74 -4.01 3.39
CA GLY A 255 -22.72 -4.58 2.04
C GLY A 255 -21.33 -4.91 1.49
N ASP A 256 -20.26 -4.73 2.27
CA ASP A 256 -18.89 -5.07 1.84
C ASP A 256 -18.58 -6.55 2.09
N SER A 257 -19.06 -7.40 1.19
CA SER A 257 -18.84 -8.86 1.19
C SER A 257 -17.53 -9.24 0.45
N SER A 258 -16.49 -8.45 0.59
CA SER A 258 -15.17 -8.75 0.02
C SER A 258 -14.57 -10.02 0.64
N PHE A 259 -13.69 -10.68 -0.13
CA PHE A 259 -12.99 -11.89 0.31
C PHE A 259 -12.37 -11.75 1.71
N LEU A 260 -11.65 -10.65 1.97
CA LEU A 260 -11.00 -10.43 3.26
C LEU A 260 -12.00 -10.30 4.41
N ASN A 261 -13.11 -9.59 4.20
CA ASN A 261 -14.13 -9.43 5.23
C ASN A 261 -14.81 -10.75 5.57
N LEU A 262 -15.15 -11.55 4.57
CA LEU A 262 -15.73 -12.90 4.77
C LEU A 262 -14.75 -13.83 5.47
N LYS A 263 -13.49 -13.89 5.00
CA LYS A 263 -12.43 -14.71 5.56
C LYS A 263 -12.21 -14.40 7.04
N TYR A 264 -11.95 -13.13 7.37
CA TYR A 264 -11.59 -12.76 8.74
C TYR A 264 -12.78 -12.71 9.70
N ALA A 265 -14.00 -12.46 9.23
CA ALA A 265 -15.20 -12.65 10.03
C ALA A 265 -15.37 -14.14 10.41
N GLY A 266 -15.28 -15.03 9.43
CA GLY A 266 -15.34 -16.47 9.67
C GLY A 266 -14.21 -16.98 10.55
N ALA A 267 -12.97 -16.51 10.32
CA ALA A 267 -11.81 -16.85 11.14
C ALA A 267 -11.98 -16.37 12.60
N ALA A 268 -12.43 -15.13 12.80
CA ALA A 268 -12.67 -14.58 14.14
C ALA A 268 -13.75 -15.39 14.91
N ARG A 269 -14.82 -15.81 14.23
CA ARG A 269 -15.84 -16.71 14.82
C ARG A 269 -15.28 -18.06 15.18
N TYR A 270 -14.48 -18.66 14.29
CA TYR A 270 -13.81 -19.92 14.59
C TYR A 270 -12.93 -19.82 15.85
N MET A 271 -12.13 -18.74 15.95
CA MET A 271 -11.20 -18.52 17.06
C MET A 271 -11.89 -18.12 18.38
N SER A 272 -13.08 -17.51 18.33
CA SER A 272 -13.87 -17.13 19.50
C SER A 272 -14.85 -18.22 19.97
N SER A 273 -14.67 -19.47 19.52
CA SER A 273 -15.51 -20.64 19.85
C SER A 273 -16.93 -20.60 19.25
N HIS A 274 -17.20 -19.74 18.28
CA HIS A 274 -18.43 -19.69 17.49
C HIS A 274 -18.23 -20.28 16.09
N ALA A 275 -17.50 -21.39 16.00
CA ALA A 275 -17.05 -21.95 14.71
C ALA A 275 -18.21 -22.30 13.77
N LEU A 276 -19.38 -22.74 14.30
CA LEU A 276 -20.55 -23.07 13.48
C LEU A 276 -21.07 -21.84 12.73
N ASP A 277 -21.08 -20.67 13.39
CA ASP A 277 -21.54 -19.41 12.79
C ASP A 277 -20.56 -18.87 11.73
N GLY A 278 -19.31 -19.37 11.75
CA GLY A 278 -18.28 -19.02 10.80
C GLY A 278 -18.30 -19.81 9.49
N VAL A 279 -18.97 -20.99 9.48
CA VAL A 279 -18.96 -21.92 8.33
C VAL A 279 -19.43 -21.24 7.05
N GLU A 280 -20.63 -20.61 7.07
CA GLU A 280 -21.21 -19.94 5.90
C GLU A 280 -20.31 -18.82 5.35
N LEU A 281 -19.65 -18.07 6.23
CA LEU A 281 -18.74 -16.98 5.82
C LEU A 281 -17.48 -17.52 5.16
N LEU A 282 -16.90 -18.59 5.73
CA LEU A 282 -15.70 -19.23 5.17
C LEU A 282 -16.03 -19.98 3.87
N GLU A 283 -17.23 -20.53 3.73
CA GLU A 283 -17.71 -21.10 2.49
C GLU A 283 -17.78 -20.05 1.38
N LYS A 284 -18.41 -18.90 1.64
CA LYS A 284 -18.45 -17.77 0.69
C LYS A 284 -17.06 -17.25 0.34
N ALA A 285 -16.16 -17.18 1.32
CA ALA A 285 -14.78 -16.80 1.06
C ALA A 285 -14.07 -17.82 0.17
N TYR A 286 -14.27 -19.12 0.42
CA TYR A 286 -13.76 -20.21 -0.40
C TYR A 286 -14.30 -20.18 -1.84
N GLU A 287 -15.56 -19.85 -2.03
CA GLU A 287 -16.16 -19.68 -3.36
C GLU A 287 -15.50 -18.55 -4.17
N ILE A 288 -15.05 -17.48 -3.49
CA ILE A 288 -14.33 -16.36 -4.13
C ILE A 288 -12.89 -16.75 -4.47
N ASP A 289 -12.18 -17.40 -3.53
CA ASP A 289 -10.80 -17.86 -3.74
C ASP A 289 -10.55 -19.21 -3.05
N SER A 290 -10.71 -20.28 -3.82
CA SER A 290 -10.44 -21.65 -3.38
C SER A 290 -8.95 -22.01 -3.33
N THR A 291 -8.07 -21.11 -3.74
CA THR A 291 -6.61 -21.31 -3.72
C THR A 291 -5.96 -20.75 -2.46
N ASP A 292 -6.66 -19.86 -1.71
CA ASP A 292 -6.16 -19.33 -0.44
C ASP A 292 -6.12 -20.43 0.63
N VAL A 293 -4.95 -20.95 0.86
CA VAL A 293 -4.70 -22.10 1.76
C VAL A 293 -5.27 -21.88 3.16
N GLU A 294 -5.13 -20.66 3.70
CA GLU A 294 -5.61 -20.33 5.04
C GLU A 294 -7.14 -20.39 5.12
N THR A 295 -7.84 -19.85 4.12
CA THR A 295 -9.32 -19.94 4.03
C THR A 295 -9.76 -21.39 3.92
N VAL A 296 -9.15 -22.20 3.07
CA VAL A 296 -9.46 -23.62 2.91
C VAL A 296 -9.29 -24.37 4.23
N MET A 297 -8.17 -24.12 4.95
CA MET A 297 -7.91 -24.76 6.26
C MET A 297 -8.93 -24.35 7.32
N LEU A 298 -9.25 -23.04 7.40
CA LEU A 298 -10.21 -22.52 8.39
C LEU A 298 -11.64 -23.04 8.10
N TYR A 299 -12.01 -23.13 6.83
CA TYR A 299 -13.29 -23.70 6.42
C TYR A 299 -13.36 -25.19 6.80
N GLY A 300 -12.33 -25.98 6.47
CA GLY A 300 -12.22 -27.37 6.90
C GLY A 300 -12.25 -27.52 8.42
N ALA A 301 -11.54 -26.68 9.15
CA ALA A 301 -11.52 -26.71 10.62
C ALA A 301 -12.90 -26.37 11.23
N SER A 302 -13.61 -25.42 10.65
CA SER A 302 -14.98 -25.08 11.08
C SER A 302 -15.96 -26.23 10.80
N LEU A 303 -15.91 -26.84 9.61
CA LEU A 303 -16.69 -28.03 9.26
C LEU A 303 -16.35 -29.24 10.14
N GLY A 304 -15.08 -29.40 10.52
CA GLY A 304 -14.65 -30.46 11.44
C GLY A 304 -15.31 -30.38 12.82
N LYS A 305 -15.89 -29.22 13.19
CA LYS A 305 -16.71 -29.04 14.41
C LYS A 305 -18.20 -29.34 14.17
N THR A 306 -18.61 -29.62 12.94
CA THR A 306 -19.96 -30.02 12.54
C THR A 306 -20.06 -31.53 12.33
N TYR A 307 -21.16 -31.99 11.74
CA TYR A 307 -21.33 -33.39 11.33
C TYR A 307 -20.73 -33.70 9.95
N ASP A 308 -20.33 -32.68 9.15
CA ASP A 308 -19.75 -32.85 7.81
C ASP A 308 -18.22 -32.96 7.86
N ARG A 309 -17.74 -33.95 8.59
CA ARG A 309 -16.31 -34.24 8.74
C ARG A 309 -15.67 -34.76 7.46
N LYS A 310 -16.45 -35.43 6.60
CA LYS A 310 -15.93 -35.90 5.32
C LYS A 310 -15.44 -34.71 4.47
N ARG A 311 -16.27 -33.69 4.37
CA ARG A 311 -15.92 -32.46 3.63
C ARG A 311 -14.74 -31.73 4.25
N ALA A 312 -14.62 -31.75 5.59
CA ALA A 312 -13.47 -31.16 6.28
C ALA A 312 -12.14 -31.83 5.87
N TYR A 313 -12.11 -33.17 5.78
CA TYR A 313 -10.90 -33.89 5.34
C TYR A 313 -10.56 -33.59 3.87
N GLU A 314 -11.53 -33.55 2.97
CA GLU A 314 -11.34 -33.16 1.57
C GLU A 314 -10.70 -31.76 1.45
N LEU A 315 -11.13 -30.81 2.26
CA LEU A 315 -10.55 -29.47 2.32
C LEU A 315 -9.13 -29.46 2.87
N PHE A 316 -8.83 -30.29 3.89
CA PHE A 316 -7.46 -30.41 4.38
C PHE A 316 -6.51 -31.00 3.33
N ASP A 317 -6.97 -32.00 2.56
CA ASP A 317 -6.19 -32.56 1.46
C ASP A 317 -5.98 -31.56 0.33
N LEU A 318 -7.01 -30.74 0.03
CA LEU A 318 -6.89 -29.64 -0.92
C LEU A 318 -5.88 -28.57 -0.43
N ALA A 319 -5.96 -28.18 0.84
CA ALA A 319 -5.02 -27.24 1.45
C ALA A 319 -3.58 -27.75 1.35
N GLU A 320 -3.34 -29.04 1.63
CA GLU A 320 -2.03 -29.67 1.51
C GLU A 320 -1.51 -29.64 0.06
N THR A 321 -2.39 -29.91 -0.90
CA THR A 321 -2.05 -29.87 -2.33
C THR A 321 -1.65 -28.46 -2.79
N ASN A 322 -2.34 -27.44 -2.30
CA ASN A 322 -2.11 -26.03 -2.68
C ASN A 322 -1.03 -25.34 -1.85
N MET A 323 -0.54 -25.98 -0.80
CA MET A 323 0.37 -25.37 0.17
C MET A 323 1.77 -25.15 -0.42
N GLN A 324 2.21 -23.91 -0.47
CA GLN A 324 3.64 -23.63 -0.53
C GLN A 324 4.23 -23.86 0.87
N PRO A 325 5.43 -24.45 1.03
CA PRO A 325 5.95 -24.86 2.33
C PRO A 325 6.27 -23.63 3.22
N LYS A 326 5.27 -23.11 3.89
CA LYS A 326 5.41 -22.19 5.02
C LYS A 326 5.24 -23.01 6.31
N LYS A 327 6.29 -23.13 7.09
CA LYS A 327 6.33 -23.91 8.34
C LYS A 327 5.13 -23.66 9.26
N PHE A 328 4.74 -22.39 9.42
CA PHE A 328 3.56 -22.01 10.19
C PHE A 328 2.26 -22.66 9.68
N LEU A 329 2.03 -22.62 8.35
CA LEU A 329 0.83 -23.21 7.75
C LEU A 329 0.81 -24.74 7.87
N VAL A 330 1.97 -25.39 7.71
CA VAL A 330 2.11 -26.83 7.93
C VAL A 330 1.73 -27.22 9.36
N ASN A 331 2.24 -26.50 10.37
CA ASN A 331 1.93 -26.75 11.76
C ASN A 331 0.43 -26.52 12.06
N MET A 332 -0.15 -25.45 11.49
CA MET A 332 -1.58 -25.15 11.65
C MET A 332 -2.47 -26.26 11.03
N LEU A 333 -2.13 -26.70 9.82
CA LEU A 333 -2.82 -27.81 9.16
C LEU A 333 -2.74 -29.11 9.98
N THR A 334 -1.54 -29.43 10.47
CA THR A 334 -1.32 -30.60 11.32
C THR A 334 -2.20 -30.56 12.57
N THR A 335 -2.30 -29.40 13.22
CA THR A 335 -3.18 -29.21 14.39
C THR A 335 -4.65 -29.45 14.02
N PHE A 336 -5.15 -28.84 12.97
CA PHE A 336 -6.56 -28.98 12.56
C PHE A 336 -6.91 -30.39 12.13
N ARG A 337 -6.03 -31.06 11.41
CA ARG A 337 -6.20 -32.46 10.99
C ARG A 337 -6.21 -33.40 12.19
N GLY A 338 -5.31 -33.17 13.16
CA GLY A 338 -5.27 -33.93 14.40
C GLY A 338 -6.53 -33.72 15.23
N ASP A 339 -6.99 -32.49 15.40
CA ASP A 339 -8.23 -32.16 16.12
C ASP A 339 -9.47 -32.82 15.47
N ALA A 340 -9.51 -32.91 14.15
CA ALA A 340 -10.59 -33.60 13.43
C ALA A 340 -10.54 -35.12 13.68
N LEU A 341 -9.35 -35.70 13.65
CA LEU A 341 -9.14 -37.13 13.97
C LEU A 341 -9.55 -37.45 15.43
N GLU A 342 -9.18 -36.60 16.39
CA GLU A 342 -9.61 -36.74 17.78
C GLU A 342 -11.12 -36.80 17.94
N ARG A 343 -11.84 -35.88 17.26
CA ARG A 343 -13.31 -35.84 17.29
C ARG A 343 -13.97 -37.04 16.63
N ASP A 344 -13.31 -37.64 15.63
CA ASP A 344 -13.75 -38.88 15.01
C ASP A 344 -13.45 -40.13 15.86
N GLY A 345 -12.78 -39.96 17.02
CA GLY A 345 -12.35 -41.09 17.85
C GLY A 345 -11.15 -41.84 17.29
N ARG A 346 -10.47 -41.29 16.27
CA ARG A 346 -9.28 -41.86 15.60
C ARG A 346 -7.99 -41.42 16.31
N TRP A 347 -7.97 -41.57 17.63
CA TRP A 347 -6.89 -41.14 18.53
C TRP A 347 -5.48 -41.63 18.12
N PRO A 348 -5.28 -42.93 17.75
CA PRO A 348 -3.95 -43.40 17.35
C PRO A 348 -3.40 -42.73 16.09
N GLU A 349 -4.27 -42.31 15.22
CA GLU A 349 -3.87 -41.60 13.99
C GLU A 349 -3.52 -40.16 14.28
N ALA A 350 -4.26 -39.49 15.15
CA ALA A 350 -3.96 -38.13 15.62
C ALA A 350 -2.60 -38.09 16.36
N GLU A 351 -2.36 -39.04 17.26
CA GLU A 351 -1.09 -39.19 18.00
C GLU A 351 0.10 -39.34 17.04
N LYS A 352 -0.02 -40.26 16.06
CA LYS A 352 1.01 -40.46 15.05
C LYS A 352 1.31 -39.19 14.26
N LEU A 353 0.28 -38.44 13.91
CA LEU A 353 0.39 -37.17 13.18
C LEU A 353 1.13 -36.10 14.02
N TYR A 354 0.72 -35.90 15.27
CA TYR A 354 1.37 -34.95 16.16
C TYR A 354 2.81 -35.33 16.49
N TYR A 355 3.06 -36.61 16.70
CA TYR A 355 4.41 -37.10 16.99
C TYR A 355 5.37 -36.92 15.82
N ALA A 356 4.91 -37.16 14.58
CA ALA A 356 5.68 -36.91 13.40
C ALA A 356 6.05 -35.43 13.24
N ALA A 357 5.08 -34.53 13.45
CA ALA A 357 5.30 -33.09 13.38
C ALA A 357 6.25 -32.57 14.49
N TRP A 358 6.10 -33.07 15.71
CA TRP A 358 7.04 -32.75 16.79
C TRP A 358 8.46 -33.25 16.51
N LYS A 359 8.59 -34.44 15.97
CA LYS A 359 9.90 -35.02 15.61
C LYS A 359 10.61 -34.19 14.54
N GLU A 360 9.87 -33.62 13.60
CA GLU A 360 10.40 -32.72 12.56
C GLU A 360 10.80 -31.35 13.13
N ASP A 361 10.02 -30.83 14.09
CA ASP A 361 10.32 -29.59 14.79
C ASP A 361 10.08 -29.70 16.31
N PRO A 362 11.10 -30.13 17.08
CA PRO A 362 10.99 -30.28 18.52
C PRO A 362 10.70 -29.00 19.31
N THR A 363 10.81 -27.83 18.69
CA THR A 363 10.47 -26.53 19.34
C THR A 363 8.96 -26.33 19.45
N GLN A 364 8.15 -27.12 18.71
CA GLN A 364 6.69 -27.03 18.71
C GLN A 364 6.09 -27.86 19.86
N LEU A 365 6.26 -27.38 21.08
CA LEU A 365 5.83 -28.09 22.30
C LEU A 365 4.33 -28.35 22.37
N HIS A 366 3.50 -27.61 21.65
CA HIS A 366 2.05 -27.79 21.61
C HIS A 366 1.64 -29.16 21.08
N PHE A 367 2.41 -29.76 20.18
CA PHE A 367 2.13 -31.13 19.70
C PHE A 367 2.32 -32.15 20.78
N LEU A 368 3.34 -32.02 21.66
CA LEU A 368 3.49 -32.87 22.84
C LEU A 368 2.33 -32.69 23.81
N TYR A 369 1.89 -31.46 24.02
CA TYR A 369 0.70 -31.19 24.83
C TYR A 369 -0.54 -31.90 24.28
N LYS A 370 -0.77 -31.83 22.96
CA LYS A 370 -1.86 -32.54 22.29
C LYS A 370 -1.79 -34.06 22.50
N ILE A 371 -0.61 -34.65 22.37
CA ILE A 371 -0.41 -36.07 22.64
C ILE A 371 -0.73 -36.40 24.10
N SER A 372 -0.27 -35.61 25.08
CA SER A 372 -0.48 -35.87 26.50
C SER A 372 -1.95 -35.80 26.92
N THR A 373 -2.72 -34.87 26.33
CA THR A 373 -4.14 -34.70 26.65
C THR A 373 -5.02 -35.86 26.18
N GLN A 374 -4.60 -36.63 25.17
CA GLN A 374 -5.32 -37.80 24.67
C GLN A 374 -5.38 -38.94 25.70
N TYR A 375 -4.42 -39.01 26.61
CA TYR A 375 -4.35 -40.08 27.62
C TYR A 375 -5.12 -39.78 28.90
N TRP A 376 -5.62 -38.57 29.09
CA TRP A 376 -6.35 -38.18 30.31
C TRP A 376 -7.75 -38.78 30.40
N ASP A 377 -8.39 -39.06 29.27
CA ASP A 377 -9.79 -39.52 29.24
C ASP A 377 -9.96 -41.05 29.14
N VAL A 378 -8.89 -41.85 28.93
CA VAL A 378 -9.07 -43.20 28.41
C VAL A 378 -8.65 -44.33 29.37
N ASP A 379 -7.64 -44.18 30.26
CA ASP A 379 -7.26 -45.25 31.21
C ASP A 379 -6.28 -44.78 32.30
N PRO A 380 -6.61 -45.00 33.60
CA PRO A 380 -5.69 -44.73 34.73
C PRO A 380 -4.44 -45.65 34.75
N GLY A 381 -4.41 -46.74 33.98
CA GLY A 381 -3.28 -47.67 33.87
C GLY A 381 -2.13 -47.17 32.95
N LEU A 382 -2.38 -46.16 32.10
CA LEU A 382 -1.39 -45.60 31.20
C LEU A 382 -0.45 -44.54 31.87
N PHE A 383 -0.63 -44.26 33.14
CA PHE A 383 0.20 -43.33 33.94
C PHE A 383 1.71 -43.59 33.85
N GLN A 384 2.15 -44.80 33.59
CA GLN A 384 3.58 -45.13 33.43
C GLN A 384 4.17 -44.63 32.08
N GLN A 385 3.36 -44.48 31.06
CA GLN A 385 3.80 -43.87 29.82
C GLN A 385 3.80 -42.35 29.89
N GLU A 386 2.86 -41.79 30.68
CA GLU A 386 2.79 -40.37 30.97
C GLU A 386 4.00 -39.85 31.73
N GLU A 387 4.49 -40.63 32.71
CA GLU A 387 5.72 -40.30 33.46
C GLU A 387 6.94 -40.25 32.51
N LYS A 388 6.96 -41.12 31.51
CA LYS A 388 7.98 -41.11 30.44
C LYS A 388 7.86 -39.89 29.53
N LEU A 389 6.64 -39.50 29.19
CA LEU A 389 6.36 -38.32 28.37
C LEU A 389 6.64 -37.03 29.13
N GLN A 390 6.22 -36.94 30.39
CA GLN A 390 6.54 -35.82 31.29
C GLN A 390 8.04 -35.69 31.55
N LYS A 391 8.77 -36.81 31.70
CA LYS A 391 10.23 -36.80 31.74
C LYS A 391 10.83 -36.27 30.42
N THR A 392 10.28 -36.67 29.29
CA THR A 392 10.75 -36.19 27.98
C THR A 392 10.44 -34.67 27.79
N ILE A 393 9.27 -34.21 28.20
CA ILE A 393 8.89 -32.78 28.22
C ILE A 393 9.79 -32.00 29.19
N SER A 394 10.02 -32.52 30.40
CA SER A 394 10.89 -31.91 31.41
C SER A 394 12.35 -31.83 30.98
N VAL A 395 12.87 -32.85 30.31
CA VAL A 395 14.25 -32.88 29.79
C VAL A 395 14.37 -31.91 28.61
N SER A 396 13.37 -31.83 27.71
CA SER A 396 13.36 -30.87 26.61
C SER A 396 13.25 -29.42 27.11
N TYR A 397 12.50 -29.17 28.20
CA TYR A 397 12.37 -27.85 28.83
C TYR A 397 13.68 -27.42 29.54
N THR A 398 14.40 -28.35 30.17
CA THR A 398 15.72 -28.06 30.74
C THR A 398 16.80 -27.84 29.69
N HIS A 399 16.76 -28.52 28.56
CA HIS A 399 17.66 -28.26 27.44
C HIS A 399 17.42 -26.91 26.77
N LEU A 400 16.16 -26.51 26.59
CA LEU A 400 15.83 -25.18 26.02
C LEU A 400 16.29 -24.04 26.96
N ARG A 401 16.12 -24.19 28.26
CA ARG A 401 16.58 -23.18 29.23
C ARG A 401 18.11 -23.09 29.36
N ALA A 402 18.83 -24.14 29.06
CA ALA A 402 20.29 -24.13 29.02
C ALA A 402 20.91 -23.49 27.78
N HIS A 403 20.13 -23.25 26.74
CA HIS A 403 20.55 -22.52 25.52
C HIS A 403 20.14 -21.04 25.51
N GLU A 404 19.37 -20.57 26.52
CA GLU A 404 18.96 -19.17 26.71
C GLU A 404 19.85 -18.42 27.73
N THR A 405 20.84 -19.08 28.32
CA THR A 405 21.88 -18.50 29.18
C THR A 405 23.22 -18.61 28.50
#